data_f112c15cc8fb77c5eddc2be786821af9
#
_entry.id   f112c15cc8fb77c5eddc2be786821af9
#
_cell.length_a   1.000
_cell.length_b   1.000
_cell.length_c   1.000
_cell.angle_alpha   90.00
_cell.angle_beta   90.00
_cell.angle_gamma   90.00
#
_symmetry.space_group_name_H-M   'P 1'
#
loop_
_entity.id
_entity.type
_entity.pdbx_description
1 polymer ?
#
loop_
_entity_poly.entity_id
_entity_poly.type
_entity_poly.pdbx_seq_one_letter_code
_entity_poly.pdbx_strand_id
1 'polypeptide(L)'
;TYWPLRVSQGGEMLAPGTPDDPIQYIDVRDLADFVRLSAEKRIAGVYNLCTPPRWATMGKLLEASKHVTGADTKFRWASTEFLMEQKAAEPGMWASQEIPIWAPPSGQSLGHGLVASARAEAKGLKYRPLETTIRETLAWQKTRPADKQKLRSGLTPEREAELLGKLRPA
;
A
#
# COMPACT_ATOMS: atom_id res chain seq x y z
N THR A 1 3.49 4.47 3.53
CA THR A 1 4.92 4.74 3.87
C THR A 1 5.77 3.47 3.80
N TYR A 2 5.27 2.31 4.30
CA TYR A 2 6.04 1.06 4.40
C TYR A 2 6.69 0.63 3.07
N TRP A 3 5.88 0.45 2.00
CA TRP A 3 6.37 -0.09 0.72
C TRP A 3 7.47 0.75 0.07
N PRO A 4 7.32 2.08 -0.09
CA PRO A 4 8.40 2.90 -0.64
C PRO A 4 9.69 2.85 0.19
N LEU A 5 9.58 2.82 1.52
CA LEU A 5 10.75 2.70 2.39
C LEU A 5 11.42 1.33 2.26
N ARG A 6 10.63 0.24 2.28
CA ARG A 6 11.20 -1.09 2.14
C ARG A 6 11.87 -1.27 0.78
N VAL A 7 11.22 -0.83 -0.29
CA VAL A 7 11.80 -0.84 -1.65
C VAL A 7 13.11 -0.05 -1.70
N SER A 8 13.20 1.10 -1.05
CA SER A 8 14.41 1.92 -1.05
C SER A 8 15.64 1.26 -0.42
N GLN A 9 15.46 0.19 0.34
CA GLN A 9 16.54 -0.58 0.96
C GLN A 9 17.23 -1.56 -0.01
N GLY A 10 16.60 -1.84 -1.15
CA GLY A 10 17.13 -2.80 -2.14
C GLY A 10 17.07 -4.27 -1.69
N GLY A 11 17.78 -5.11 -2.44
CA GLY A 11 17.90 -6.54 -2.17
C GLY A 11 16.61 -7.33 -2.44
N GLU A 12 16.56 -8.58 -1.96
CA GLU A 12 15.34 -9.40 -2.05
C GLU A 12 14.28 -8.87 -1.08
N MET A 13 13.04 -8.79 -1.55
CA MET A 13 11.90 -8.28 -0.80
C MET A 13 10.67 -9.14 -1.04
N LEU A 14 9.94 -9.47 0.01
CA LEU A 14 8.68 -10.16 -0.08
C LEU A 14 7.61 -9.22 -0.66
N ALA A 15 6.99 -9.65 -1.76
CA ALA A 15 5.84 -9.01 -2.37
C ALA A 15 4.60 -9.90 -2.20
N PRO A 16 3.48 -9.40 -1.66
CA PRO A 16 2.32 -10.23 -1.36
C PRO A 16 1.44 -10.47 -2.57
N GLY A 17 0.86 -11.67 -2.65
CA GLY A 17 -0.12 -12.06 -3.66
C GLY A 17 0.46 -12.06 -5.07
N THR A 18 -0.14 -11.28 -5.94
CA THR A 18 0.26 -11.12 -7.34
C THR A 18 0.45 -9.64 -7.71
N PRO A 19 1.20 -9.35 -8.80
CA PRO A 19 1.32 -7.97 -9.30
C PRO A 19 -0.01 -7.30 -9.62
N ASP A 20 -1.04 -8.07 -9.94
CA ASP A 20 -2.35 -7.57 -10.37
C ASP A 20 -3.35 -7.39 -9.21
N ASP A 21 -2.97 -7.75 -7.99
CA ASP A 21 -3.84 -7.60 -6.83
C ASP A 21 -4.21 -6.12 -6.63
N PRO A 22 -5.51 -5.79 -6.59
CA PRO A 22 -5.95 -4.41 -6.49
C PRO A 22 -5.65 -3.81 -5.12
N ILE A 23 -5.19 -2.58 -5.12
CA ILE A 23 -5.05 -1.77 -3.91
C ILE A 23 -5.72 -0.42 -4.11
N GLN A 24 -6.10 0.21 -3.01
CA GLN A 24 -6.61 1.57 -3.02
C GLN A 24 -5.92 2.42 -1.96
N TYR A 25 -5.74 3.69 -2.26
CA TYR A 25 -5.21 4.68 -1.34
C TYR A 25 -5.77 6.06 -1.69
N ILE A 26 -5.47 7.04 -0.90
CA ILE A 26 -5.65 8.46 -1.20
C ILE A 26 -4.40 9.23 -0.76
N ASP A 27 -3.92 10.13 -1.60
CA ASP A 27 -2.94 11.12 -1.15
C ASP A 27 -3.63 12.11 -0.20
N VAL A 28 -3.02 12.36 0.94
CA VAL A 28 -3.61 13.25 1.96
C VAL A 28 -3.90 14.65 1.43
N ARG A 29 -3.16 15.12 0.42
CA ARG A 29 -3.38 16.42 -0.22
C ARG A 29 -4.60 16.39 -1.14
N ASP A 30 -4.85 15.27 -1.85
CA ASP A 30 -6.05 15.08 -2.67
C ASP A 30 -7.30 15.02 -1.77
N LEU A 31 -7.17 14.35 -0.62
CA LEU A 31 -8.19 14.36 0.43
C LEU A 31 -8.46 15.79 0.92
N ALA A 32 -7.42 16.54 1.27
CA ALA A 32 -7.54 17.91 1.76
C ALA A 32 -8.14 18.86 0.70
N ASP A 33 -7.72 18.73 -0.55
CA ASP A 33 -8.26 19.49 -1.68
C ASP A 33 -9.75 19.22 -1.88
N PHE A 34 -10.18 17.94 -1.77
CA PHE A 34 -11.59 17.59 -1.88
C PHE A 34 -12.42 18.11 -0.69
N VAL A 35 -11.88 18.07 0.54
CA VAL A 35 -12.54 18.64 1.73
C VAL A 35 -12.72 20.15 1.56
N ARG A 36 -11.67 20.88 1.14
CA ARG A 36 -11.74 22.32 0.84
C ARG A 36 -12.79 22.61 -0.24
N LEU A 37 -12.75 21.88 -1.36
CA LEU A 37 -13.73 22.00 -2.44
C LEU A 37 -15.16 21.77 -1.96
N SER A 38 -15.33 20.77 -1.09
CA SER A 38 -16.64 20.43 -0.53
C SER A 38 -17.21 21.57 0.34
N ALA A 39 -16.35 22.21 1.13
CA ALA A 39 -16.73 23.37 1.93
C ALA A 39 -17.10 24.58 1.05
N GLU A 40 -16.27 24.92 0.07
CA GLU A 40 -16.48 26.03 -0.85
C GLU A 40 -17.76 25.88 -1.70
N LYS A 41 -18.02 24.67 -2.19
CA LYS A 41 -19.17 24.37 -3.07
C LYS A 41 -20.39 23.81 -2.33
N ARG A 42 -20.34 23.74 -1.00
CA ARG A 42 -21.42 23.16 -0.17
C ARG A 42 -21.82 21.76 -0.62
N ILE A 43 -20.85 20.92 -0.95
CA ILE A 43 -21.07 19.53 -1.35
C ILE A 43 -21.40 18.73 -0.09
N ALA A 44 -22.64 18.26 0.03
CA ALA A 44 -23.09 17.44 1.15
C ALA A 44 -23.26 15.97 0.73
N GLY A 45 -23.11 15.07 1.69
CA GLY A 45 -23.32 13.63 1.51
C GLY A 45 -22.15 12.79 1.99
N VAL A 46 -22.25 11.47 1.76
CA VAL A 46 -21.20 10.49 2.08
C VAL A 46 -20.46 10.14 0.80
N TYR A 47 -19.14 10.20 0.85
CA TYR A 47 -18.25 9.96 -0.29
C TYR A 47 -17.10 9.05 0.11
N ASN A 48 -16.80 8.06 -0.71
CA ASN A 48 -15.56 7.29 -0.59
C ASN A 48 -14.43 8.08 -1.27
N LEU A 49 -13.41 8.41 -0.49
CA LEU A 49 -12.25 9.16 -1.00
C LEU A 49 -11.05 8.22 -1.10
N CYS A 50 -11.01 7.51 -2.19
CA CYS A 50 -9.93 6.58 -2.54
C CYS A 50 -9.75 6.57 -4.06
N THR A 51 -8.63 6.04 -4.55
CA THR A 51 -8.41 5.82 -5.99
C THR A 51 -9.50 4.92 -6.57
N PRO A 52 -9.81 5.03 -7.89
CA PRO A 52 -10.78 4.15 -8.53
C PRO A 52 -10.42 2.67 -8.39
N PRO A 53 -11.41 1.76 -8.43
CA PRO A 53 -11.15 0.32 -8.45
C PRO A 53 -10.14 -0.06 -9.55
N ARG A 54 -9.12 -0.88 -9.20
CA ARG A 54 -8.07 -1.35 -10.11
C ARG A 54 -7.20 -0.25 -10.76
N TRP A 55 -7.31 1.00 -10.31
CA TRP A 55 -6.44 2.09 -10.75
C TRP A 55 -4.98 1.84 -10.35
N ALA A 56 -4.78 1.33 -9.14
CA ALA A 56 -3.50 0.87 -8.64
C ALA A 56 -3.54 -0.63 -8.31
N THR A 57 -2.40 -1.29 -8.48
CA THR A 57 -2.17 -2.68 -8.06
C THR A 57 -0.91 -2.76 -7.21
N MET A 58 -0.70 -3.88 -6.52
CA MET A 58 0.54 -4.10 -5.77
C MET A 58 1.77 -3.97 -6.68
N GLY A 59 1.75 -4.57 -7.86
CA GLY A 59 2.83 -4.46 -8.84
C GLY A 59 3.12 -3.02 -9.22
N LYS A 60 2.09 -2.22 -9.57
CA LYS A 60 2.26 -0.80 -9.90
C LYS A 60 2.86 -0.01 -8.74
N LEU A 61 2.43 -0.25 -7.50
CA LEU A 61 2.98 0.42 -6.33
C LEU A 61 4.47 0.09 -6.13
N LEU A 62 4.82 -1.19 -6.22
CA LEU A 62 6.20 -1.64 -6.00
C LEU A 62 7.13 -1.17 -7.11
N GLU A 63 6.73 -1.29 -8.37
CA GLU A 63 7.52 -0.81 -9.52
C GLU A 63 7.68 0.72 -9.53
N ALA A 64 6.61 1.47 -9.24
CA ALA A 64 6.71 2.91 -9.09
C ALA A 64 7.64 3.31 -7.93
N SER A 65 7.60 2.56 -6.81
CA SER A 65 8.53 2.78 -5.70
C SER A 65 9.97 2.51 -6.11
N LYS A 66 10.24 1.44 -6.85
CA LYS A 66 11.56 1.09 -7.39
C LYS A 66 12.06 2.17 -8.35
N HIS A 67 11.21 2.64 -9.26
CA HIS A 67 11.54 3.72 -10.19
C HIS A 67 11.89 5.03 -9.44
N VAL A 68 11.09 5.43 -8.47
CA VAL A 68 11.30 6.68 -7.71
C VAL A 68 12.58 6.62 -6.85
N THR A 69 12.90 5.45 -6.28
CA THR A 69 14.05 5.30 -5.39
C THR A 69 15.35 4.95 -6.11
N GLY A 70 15.27 4.42 -7.34
CA GLY A 70 16.41 3.89 -8.08
C GLY A 70 17.03 2.63 -7.44
N ALA A 71 16.34 1.99 -6.50
CA ALA A 71 16.88 0.86 -5.75
C ALA A 71 16.90 -0.44 -6.60
N ASP A 72 17.93 -1.27 -6.39
CA ASP A 72 18.00 -2.62 -6.98
C ASP A 72 17.24 -3.63 -6.11
N THR A 73 15.91 -3.51 -6.12
CA THR A 73 15.02 -4.39 -5.37
C THR A 73 14.50 -5.50 -6.25
N LYS A 74 14.59 -6.75 -5.77
CA LYS A 74 14.07 -7.96 -6.42
C LYS A 74 12.85 -8.44 -5.67
N PHE A 75 11.68 -8.41 -6.31
CA PHE A 75 10.43 -8.84 -5.69
C PHE A 75 10.29 -10.35 -5.71
N ARG A 76 10.12 -10.95 -4.54
CA ARG A 76 9.78 -12.36 -4.34
C ARG A 76 8.30 -12.44 -4.00
N TRP A 77 7.49 -12.79 -4.99
CA TRP A 77 6.04 -12.87 -4.85
C TRP A 77 5.64 -14.07 -4.00
N ALA A 78 4.95 -13.83 -2.91
CA ALA A 78 4.41 -14.83 -2.00
C ALA A 78 2.92 -15.00 -2.27
N SER A 79 2.49 -16.20 -2.68
CA SER A 79 1.10 -16.44 -3.02
C SER A 79 0.17 -16.17 -1.84
N THR A 80 -1.10 -15.90 -2.14
CA THR A 80 -2.14 -15.71 -1.12
C THR A 80 -2.22 -16.93 -0.19
N GLU A 81 -2.19 -18.14 -0.74
CA GLU A 81 -2.23 -19.39 0.01
C GLU A 81 -1.08 -19.49 0.99
N PHE A 82 0.16 -19.25 0.50
CA PHE A 82 1.35 -19.25 1.35
C PHE A 82 1.19 -18.28 2.53
N LEU A 83 0.77 -17.04 2.27
CA LEU A 83 0.63 -16.02 3.32
C LEU A 83 -0.49 -16.33 4.30
N MET A 84 -1.55 -17.00 3.86
CA MET A 84 -2.66 -17.43 4.72
C MET A 84 -2.30 -18.64 5.59
N GLU A 85 -1.34 -19.45 5.20
CA GLU A 85 -0.82 -20.57 6.00
C GLU A 85 0.17 -20.11 7.08
N GLN A 86 0.84 -18.97 6.88
CA GLN A 86 1.80 -18.46 7.85
C GLN A 86 1.08 -17.76 9.01
N LYS A 87 1.43 -18.14 10.24
CA LYS A 87 0.99 -17.39 11.44
C LYS A 87 1.73 -16.07 11.52
N ALA A 88 1.08 -15.01 11.98
CA ALA A 88 1.73 -13.76 12.29
C ALA A 88 2.65 -13.88 13.52
N ALA A 89 3.50 -12.88 13.73
CA ALA A 89 4.31 -12.78 14.94
C ALA A 89 3.41 -12.60 16.18
N GLU A 90 2.28 -11.90 16.05
CA GLU A 90 1.29 -11.78 17.13
C GLU A 90 0.33 -12.96 17.16
N PRO A 91 0.04 -13.53 18.36
CA PRO A 91 -0.91 -14.64 18.50
C PRO A 91 -2.29 -14.27 17.97
N GLY A 92 -2.89 -15.19 17.22
CA GLY A 92 -4.25 -15.03 16.67
C GLY A 92 -4.35 -14.25 15.37
N MET A 93 -3.23 -13.80 14.82
CA MET A 93 -3.16 -13.14 13.51
C MET A 93 -2.46 -14.02 12.47
N TRP A 94 -2.68 -13.69 11.20
CA TRP A 94 -2.01 -14.30 10.05
C TRP A 94 -0.98 -13.35 9.46
N ALA A 95 0.06 -13.88 8.82
CA ALA A 95 1.11 -13.06 8.19
C ALA A 95 0.53 -12.03 7.21
N SER A 96 -0.58 -12.34 6.53
CA SER A 96 -1.29 -11.41 5.65
C SER A 96 -1.78 -10.14 6.37
N GLN A 97 -2.02 -10.19 7.67
CA GLN A 97 -2.47 -9.04 8.47
C GLN A 97 -1.31 -8.12 8.91
N GLU A 98 -0.07 -8.60 8.82
CA GLU A 98 1.15 -7.80 9.04
C GLU A 98 1.50 -6.94 7.82
N ILE A 99 0.86 -7.21 6.66
CA ILE A 99 1.19 -6.61 5.37
C ILE A 99 0.24 -5.43 5.10
N PRO A 100 0.75 -4.19 5.08
CA PRO A 100 -0.10 -3.03 4.92
C PRO A 100 -0.64 -2.86 3.49
N ILE A 101 -1.86 -2.34 3.37
CA ILE A 101 -2.57 -1.99 2.13
C ILE A 101 -2.99 -3.19 1.26
N TRP A 102 -2.36 -4.34 1.42
CA TRP A 102 -2.77 -5.57 0.73
C TRP A 102 -3.71 -6.40 1.61
N ALA A 103 -4.67 -7.04 1.00
CA ALA A 103 -5.49 -8.06 1.62
C ALA A 103 -5.75 -9.19 0.63
N PRO A 104 -5.89 -10.44 1.08
CA PRO A 104 -6.21 -11.57 0.21
C PRO A 104 -7.43 -11.26 -0.67
N PRO A 105 -7.36 -11.43 -2.01
CA PRO A 105 -8.49 -11.15 -2.90
C PRO A 105 -9.52 -12.30 -2.88
N SER A 106 -9.89 -12.76 -1.68
CA SER A 106 -10.78 -13.90 -1.44
C SER A 106 -11.57 -13.74 -0.15
N GLY A 107 -12.64 -14.51 0.00
CA GLY A 107 -13.46 -14.56 1.21
C GLY A 107 -14.00 -13.16 1.59
N GLN A 108 -13.90 -12.82 2.87
CA GLN A 108 -14.39 -11.54 3.40
C GLN A 108 -13.61 -10.31 2.86
N SER A 109 -12.42 -10.52 2.33
CA SER A 109 -11.57 -9.44 1.79
C SER A 109 -11.78 -9.21 0.28
N LEU A 110 -12.67 -9.93 -0.38
CA LEU A 110 -12.86 -9.88 -1.85
C LEU A 110 -13.14 -8.46 -2.37
N GLY A 111 -13.78 -7.61 -1.58
CA GLY A 111 -14.05 -6.21 -1.92
C GLY A 111 -12.93 -5.23 -1.57
N HIS A 112 -11.85 -5.69 -0.95
CA HIS A 112 -10.73 -4.83 -0.59
C HIS A 112 -10.02 -4.33 -1.86
N GLY A 113 -9.76 -3.04 -1.93
CA GLY A 113 -9.19 -2.43 -3.15
C GLY A 113 -10.20 -2.23 -4.30
N LEU A 114 -11.50 -2.48 -4.09
CA LEU A 114 -12.57 -2.35 -5.09
C LEU A 114 -13.70 -1.38 -4.69
N VAL A 115 -13.46 -0.50 -3.74
CA VAL A 115 -14.45 0.48 -3.26
C VAL A 115 -14.70 1.53 -4.34
N ALA A 116 -15.97 1.78 -4.70
CA ALA A 116 -16.34 2.74 -5.73
C ALA A 116 -16.10 4.18 -5.26
N SER A 117 -15.35 4.97 -6.04
CA SER A 117 -15.04 6.40 -5.83
C SER A 117 -15.77 7.33 -6.82
N ALA A 118 -16.46 6.78 -7.81
CA ALA A 118 -17.08 7.53 -8.90
C ALA A 118 -17.99 8.69 -8.45
N ARG A 119 -18.67 8.53 -7.31
CA ARG A 119 -19.49 9.60 -6.72
C ARG A 119 -18.66 10.82 -6.30
N ALA A 120 -17.47 10.59 -5.73
CA ALA A 120 -16.55 11.65 -5.35
C ALA A 120 -15.90 12.29 -6.59
N GLU A 121 -15.53 11.50 -7.58
CA GLU A 121 -14.98 11.96 -8.86
C GLU A 121 -15.95 12.88 -9.58
N ALA A 122 -17.23 12.51 -9.65
CA ALA A 122 -18.30 13.35 -10.23
C ALA A 122 -18.47 14.70 -9.49
N LYS A 123 -17.96 14.81 -8.26
CA LYS A 123 -17.94 16.05 -7.48
C LYS A 123 -16.59 16.77 -7.49
N GLY A 124 -15.62 16.25 -8.24
CA GLY A 124 -14.35 16.93 -8.48
C GLY A 124 -13.16 16.36 -7.68
N LEU A 125 -13.28 15.17 -7.09
CA LEU A 125 -12.10 14.46 -6.57
C LEU A 125 -11.11 14.23 -7.72
N LYS A 126 -9.86 14.55 -7.48
CA LYS A 126 -8.73 14.34 -8.41
C LYS A 126 -7.65 13.54 -7.72
N TYR A 127 -6.77 12.94 -8.51
CA TYR A 127 -5.69 12.10 -8.01
C TYR A 127 -4.36 12.57 -8.57
N ARG A 128 -3.37 12.70 -7.69
CA ARG A 128 -1.98 12.91 -8.07
C ARG A 128 -1.39 11.63 -8.66
N PRO A 129 -0.39 11.73 -9.53
CA PRO A 129 0.39 10.58 -9.98
C PRO A 129 0.97 9.81 -8.78
N LEU A 130 0.98 8.49 -8.88
CA LEU A 130 1.47 7.60 -7.81
C LEU A 130 2.91 7.92 -7.42
N GLU A 131 3.78 8.17 -8.40
CA GLU A 131 5.19 8.51 -8.18
C GLU A 131 5.35 9.81 -7.39
N THR A 132 4.44 10.77 -7.58
CA THR A 132 4.43 12.01 -6.79
C THR A 132 4.11 11.71 -5.33
N THR A 133 3.07 10.90 -5.07
CA THR A 133 2.73 10.49 -3.71
C THR A 133 3.87 9.73 -3.04
N ILE A 134 4.53 8.81 -3.78
CA ILE A 134 5.68 8.05 -3.26
C ILE A 134 6.84 8.99 -2.90
N ARG A 135 7.25 9.87 -3.80
CA ARG A 135 8.37 10.81 -3.59
C ARG A 135 8.14 11.68 -2.37
N GLU A 136 6.98 12.27 -2.28
CA GLU A 136 6.62 13.18 -1.19
C GLU A 136 6.48 12.43 0.16
N THR A 137 5.97 11.20 0.13
CA THR A 137 5.90 10.35 1.32
C THR A 137 7.30 10.03 1.85
N LEU A 138 8.24 9.71 0.97
CA LEU A 138 9.64 9.45 1.34
C LEU A 138 10.33 10.73 1.87
N ALA A 139 10.09 11.87 1.21
CA ALA A 139 10.61 13.16 1.66
C ALA A 139 10.07 13.51 3.06
N TRP A 140 8.78 13.39 3.27
CA TRP A 140 8.15 13.63 4.57
C TRP A 140 8.70 12.69 5.66
N GLN A 141 8.86 11.39 5.35
CA GLN A 141 9.38 10.43 6.33
C GLN A 141 10.77 10.83 6.84
N LYS A 142 11.63 11.38 5.97
CA LYS A 142 12.97 11.87 6.36
C LYS A 142 12.93 13.07 7.31
N THR A 143 11.87 13.88 7.27
CA THR A 143 11.71 15.04 8.16
C THR A 143 11.16 14.69 9.54
N ARG A 144 10.69 13.45 9.74
CA ARG A 144 10.14 13.03 11.03
C ARG A 144 11.25 12.89 12.08
N PRO A 145 10.97 13.25 13.35
CA PRO A 145 11.88 12.94 14.47
C PRO A 145 12.23 11.46 14.52
N ALA A 146 13.45 11.13 14.92
CA ALA A 146 13.98 9.76 14.89
C ALA A 146 13.07 8.75 15.64
N ASP A 147 12.53 9.16 16.80
CA ASP A 147 11.59 8.36 17.61
C ASP A 147 10.24 8.07 16.87
N LYS A 148 9.90 8.89 15.86
CA LYS A 148 8.68 8.76 15.05
C LYS A 148 8.91 8.16 13.68
N GLN A 149 10.16 7.83 13.32
CA GLN A 149 10.45 7.20 12.02
C GLN A 149 10.12 5.72 12.00
N LYS A 150 10.07 5.06 13.17
CA LYS A 150 9.64 3.66 13.26
C LYS A 150 8.21 3.50 12.78
N LEU A 151 8.00 2.59 11.84
CA LEU A 151 6.67 2.28 11.31
C LEU A 151 5.87 1.46 12.32
N ARG A 152 4.55 1.68 12.34
CA ARG A 152 3.61 0.94 13.21
C ARG A 152 3.10 -0.35 12.56
N SER A 153 3.30 -0.52 11.27
CA SER A 153 2.84 -1.67 10.49
C SER A 153 3.83 -1.99 9.39
N GLY A 154 3.80 -3.20 8.92
CA GLY A 154 4.71 -3.77 7.96
C GLY A 154 5.61 -4.84 8.59
N LEU A 155 6.16 -5.71 7.78
CA LEU A 155 7.07 -6.75 8.23
C LEU A 155 8.35 -6.13 8.79
N THR A 156 8.83 -6.67 9.92
CA THR A 156 10.18 -6.37 10.38
C THR A 156 11.20 -7.07 9.46
N PRO A 157 12.47 -6.62 9.42
CA PRO A 157 13.50 -7.29 8.61
C PRO A 157 13.65 -8.78 8.95
N GLU A 158 13.58 -9.13 10.24
CA GLU A 158 13.70 -10.52 10.73
C GLU A 158 12.49 -11.34 10.25
N ARG A 159 11.28 -10.77 10.35
CA ARG A 159 10.07 -11.44 9.92
C ARG A 159 10.02 -11.63 8.41
N GLU A 160 10.44 -10.64 7.65
CA GLU A 160 10.54 -10.77 6.19
C GLU A 160 11.55 -11.83 5.79
N ALA A 161 12.73 -11.88 6.43
CA ALA A 161 13.76 -12.89 6.19
C ALA A 161 13.25 -14.30 6.51
N GLU A 162 12.51 -14.47 7.61
CA GLU A 162 11.88 -15.74 7.97
C GLU A 162 10.91 -16.22 6.86
N LEU A 163 10.03 -15.34 6.39
CA LEU A 163 9.05 -15.67 5.35
C LEU A 163 9.73 -15.96 4.00
N LEU A 164 10.73 -15.17 3.62
CA LEU A 164 11.52 -15.40 2.41
C LEU A 164 12.26 -16.75 2.46
N GLY A 165 12.78 -17.12 3.62
CA GLY A 165 13.45 -18.43 3.82
C GLY A 165 12.50 -19.64 3.68
N LYS A 166 11.20 -19.45 3.94
CA LYS A 166 10.17 -20.47 3.74
C LYS A 166 9.60 -20.49 2.33
N LEU A 167 9.78 -19.41 1.58
CA LEU A 167 9.31 -19.32 0.20
C LEU A 167 10.18 -20.19 -0.69
N ARG A 168 9.59 -21.19 -1.37
CA ARG A 168 10.32 -22.05 -2.31
C ARG A 168 10.96 -21.20 -3.42
N PRO A 169 12.15 -21.56 -3.91
CA PRO A 169 12.70 -20.95 -5.12
C PRO A 169 11.69 -21.03 -6.26
N ALA A 170 11.53 -19.93 -7.01
CA ALA A 170 10.69 -19.89 -8.20
C ALA A 170 11.30 -20.73 -9.33
#